data_3b93704291a2afd9c1c005003c9ecf09
#
_entry.id   3b93704291a2afd9c1c005003c9ecf09
#
_cell.length_a   1.000
_cell.length_b   1.000
_cell.length_c   1.000
_cell.angle_alpha   90.00
_cell.angle_beta   90.00
_cell.angle_gamma   90.00
#
_symmetry.space_group_name_H-M   'P 1'
#
loop_
_entity.id
_entity.type
_entity.pdbx_description
1 polymer ?
#
loop_
_entity_poly.entity_id
_entity_poly.type
_entity_poly.pdbx_seq_one_letter_code
_entity_poly.pdbx_strand_id
1 'polypeptide(L)'
;MQVAKDTLVTISAKMYNLQGDLMESADDLVYLHGHSDIFPVIEKALEGKKPGDTVTVQLEPEEAFGDYDETALIIRPETDFEEGVEVGLSYTEIRGETLDRPYRVTDIADGVVVLDGNHPLAGIGLKFEITVRNVEAVKKGAETIGTDDVVVPSFLQVSDKPMVANIVDDAGDEEAEQKTLH
;
A
#
# COMPACT_ATOMS: atom_id res chain seq x y z
N MET A 1 10.41 -25.90 -6.07
CA MET A 1 10.36 -25.63 -4.61
C MET A 1 8.96 -25.15 -4.27
N GLN A 2 8.48 -25.44 -3.09
CA GLN A 2 7.18 -24.97 -2.62
C GLN A 2 7.35 -23.74 -1.73
N VAL A 3 6.32 -22.89 -1.71
CA VAL A 3 6.24 -21.77 -0.78
C VAL A 3 6.23 -22.31 0.64
N ALA A 4 7.15 -21.87 1.45
CA ALA A 4 7.31 -22.25 2.84
C ALA A 4 7.96 -21.12 3.62
N LYS A 5 7.93 -21.21 4.93
CA LYS A 5 8.57 -20.21 5.77
C LYS A 5 10.05 -20.02 5.38
N ASP A 6 10.48 -18.80 5.36
CA ASP A 6 11.85 -18.39 5.01
C ASP A 6 12.22 -18.68 3.55
N THR A 7 11.23 -18.61 2.65
CA THR A 7 11.48 -18.62 1.19
C THR A 7 11.18 -17.25 0.59
N LEU A 8 11.97 -16.84 -0.39
CA LEU A 8 11.66 -15.70 -1.24
C LEU A 8 10.69 -16.16 -2.32
N VAL A 9 9.56 -15.51 -2.39
CA VAL A 9 8.50 -15.87 -3.32
C VAL A 9 8.25 -14.72 -4.27
N THR A 10 8.30 -15.01 -5.56
CA THR A 10 7.93 -14.06 -6.60
C THR A 10 6.52 -14.38 -7.06
N ILE A 11 5.65 -13.39 -7.06
CA ILE A 11 4.24 -13.52 -7.44
C ILE A 11 3.81 -12.45 -8.43
N SER A 12 2.76 -12.74 -9.18
CA SER A 12 1.94 -11.72 -9.85
C SER A 12 0.64 -11.61 -9.07
N ALA A 13 0.14 -10.41 -8.87
CA ALA A 13 -1.08 -10.18 -8.11
C ALA A 13 -2.02 -9.25 -8.86
N LYS A 14 -3.31 -9.55 -8.82
CA LYS A 14 -4.38 -8.69 -9.31
C LYS A 14 -5.39 -8.52 -8.20
N MET A 15 -5.80 -7.28 -7.98
CA MET A 15 -6.79 -6.92 -6.97
C MET A 15 -8.07 -6.44 -7.65
N TYR A 16 -9.18 -7.04 -7.27
CA TYR A 16 -10.51 -6.71 -7.78
C TYR A 16 -11.42 -6.27 -6.64
N ASN A 17 -12.41 -5.43 -6.95
CA ASN A 17 -13.52 -5.22 -6.03
C ASN A 17 -14.48 -6.42 -6.12
N LEU A 18 -15.50 -6.44 -5.27
CA LEU A 18 -16.47 -7.55 -5.27
C LEU A 18 -17.41 -7.52 -6.49
N GLN A 19 -17.43 -6.43 -7.25
CA GLN A 19 -18.16 -6.33 -8.50
C GLN A 19 -17.38 -6.95 -9.67
N GLY A 20 -16.11 -7.27 -9.47
CA GLY A 20 -15.23 -7.89 -10.45
C GLY A 20 -14.39 -6.91 -11.25
N ASP A 21 -14.40 -5.64 -10.88
CA ASP A 21 -13.58 -4.62 -11.54
C ASP A 21 -12.13 -4.71 -11.07
N LEU A 22 -11.19 -4.72 -12.00
CA LEU A 22 -9.76 -4.70 -11.68
C LEU A 22 -9.39 -3.32 -11.12
N MET A 23 -8.89 -3.32 -9.90
CA MET A 23 -8.48 -2.09 -9.20
C MET A 23 -6.98 -1.85 -9.27
N GLU A 24 -6.19 -2.91 -9.15
CA GLU A 24 -4.74 -2.81 -9.15
C GLU A 24 -4.13 -4.12 -9.65
N SER A 25 -2.95 -4.06 -10.24
CA SER A 25 -2.20 -5.24 -10.65
C SER A 25 -0.71 -4.98 -10.61
N ALA A 26 0.05 -5.99 -10.29
CA ALA A 26 1.51 -5.92 -10.32
C ALA A 26 2.10 -7.29 -10.62
N ASP A 27 3.19 -7.28 -11.34
CA ASP A 27 3.96 -8.47 -11.69
C ASP A 27 5.32 -8.47 -11.00
N ASP A 28 5.88 -9.65 -10.84
CA ASP A 28 7.22 -9.85 -10.30
C ASP A 28 7.44 -9.24 -8.91
N LEU A 29 6.41 -9.35 -8.07
CA LEU A 29 6.48 -8.93 -6.67
C LEU A 29 7.24 -9.96 -5.86
N VAL A 30 8.23 -9.53 -5.10
CA VAL A 30 9.05 -10.42 -4.29
C VAL A 30 8.76 -10.15 -2.80
N TYR A 31 8.44 -11.20 -2.06
CA TYR A 31 8.25 -11.09 -0.61
C TYR A 31 8.88 -12.28 0.11
N LEU A 32 9.16 -12.10 1.40
CA LEU A 32 9.69 -13.17 2.25
C LEU A 32 8.53 -13.85 2.98
N HIS A 33 8.31 -15.12 2.67
CA HIS A 33 7.19 -15.88 3.23
C HIS A 33 7.41 -16.21 4.72
N GLY A 34 6.36 -16.03 5.51
CA GLY A 34 6.37 -16.29 6.95
C GLY A 34 6.80 -15.12 7.81
N HIS A 35 6.90 -13.91 7.24
CA HIS A 35 7.34 -12.68 7.93
C HIS A 35 6.31 -11.55 7.90
N SER A 36 5.08 -11.84 7.51
CA SER A 36 3.98 -10.87 7.47
C SER A 36 4.25 -9.68 6.56
N ASP A 37 4.93 -9.90 5.45
CA ASP A 37 5.19 -8.88 4.43
C ASP A 37 3.94 -8.56 3.61
N ILE A 38 3.03 -9.51 3.51
CA ILE A 38 1.74 -9.40 2.81
C ILE A 38 0.60 -9.79 3.76
N PHE A 39 -0.64 -9.59 3.34
CA PHE A 39 -1.80 -9.95 4.18
C PHE A 39 -1.72 -11.40 4.65
N PRO A 40 -1.92 -11.67 5.96
CA PRO A 40 -1.82 -13.02 6.50
C PRO A 40 -2.70 -14.04 5.81
N VAL A 41 -3.89 -13.68 5.38
CA VAL A 41 -4.82 -14.58 4.69
C VAL A 41 -4.23 -15.01 3.34
N ILE A 42 -3.62 -14.05 2.62
CA ILE A 42 -2.96 -14.32 1.34
C ILE A 42 -1.72 -15.19 1.56
N GLU A 43 -0.90 -14.83 2.54
CA GLU A 43 0.31 -15.58 2.87
C GLU A 43 -0.02 -17.04 3.16
N LYS A 44 -1.06 -17.27 3.98
CA LYS A 44 -1.52 -18.62 4.32
C LYS A 44 -2.03 -19.37 3.09
N ALA A 45 -2.73 -18.70 2.19
CA ALA A 45 -3.25 -19.33 0.98
C ALA A 45 -2.15 -19.76 0.01
N LEU A 46 -1.00 -19.10 0.06
CA LEU A 46 0.15 -19.40 -0.80
C LEU A 46 1.04 -20.49 -0.23
N GLU A 47 0.93 -20.82 1.05
CA GLU A 47 1.76 -21.84 1.68
C GLU A 47 1.60 -23.18 0.95
N GLY A 48 2.72 -23.83 0.63
CA GLY A 48 2.75 -25.12 -0.07
C GLY A 48 2.53 -25.03 -1.57
N LYS A 49 2.25 -23.86 -2.13
CA LYS A 49 2.06 -23.68 -3.56
C LYS A 49 3.40 -23.72 -4.31
N LYS A 50 3.33 -23.91 -5.60
CA LYS A 50 4.50 -24.05 -6.47
C LYS A 50 4.45 -23.00 -7.58
N PRO A 51 5.58 -22.72 -8.22
CA PRO A 51 5.58 -21.88 -9.41
C PRO A 51 4.57 -22.41 -10.43
N GLY A 52 3.73 -21.54 -10.96
CA GLY A 52 2.63 -21.84 -11.87
C GLY A 52 1.26 -21.97 -11.20
N ASP A 53 1.22 -22.17 -9.89
CA ASP A 53 -0.05 -22.23 -9.16
C ASP A 53 -0.68 -20.86 -9.04
N THR A 54 -2.00 -20.80 -9.17
CA THR A 54 -2.79 -19.58 -8.95
C THR A 54 -3.75 -19.82 -7.80
N VAL A 55 -3.86 -18.83 -6.91
CA VAL A 55 -4.83 -18.83 -5.83
C VAL A 55 -5.72 -17.63 -5.95
N THR A 56 -6.98 -17.79 -5.56
CA THR A 56 -7.93 -16.67 -5.45
C THR A 56 -8.34 -16.56 -4.00
N VAL A 57 -8.19 -15.36 -3.43
CA VAL A 57 -8.50 -15.09 -2.02
C VAL A 57 -9.43 -13.89 -1.97
N GLN A 58 -10.54 -14.02 -1.26
CA GLN A 58 -11.45 -12.91 -0.97
C GLN A 58 -11.21 -12.46 0.46
N LEU A 59 -11.07 -11.16 0.65
CA LEU A 59 -10.89 -10.53 1.96
C LEU A 59 -12.09 -9.63 2.26
N GLU A 60 -12.63 -9.80 3.47
CA GLU A 60 -13.59 -8.84 3.99
C GLU A 60 -12.83 -7.57 4.44
N PRO A 61 -13.52 -6.43 4.61
CA PRO A 61 -12.83 -5.19 4.99
C PRO A 61 -11.91 -5.33 6.20
N GLU A 62 -12.34 -6.06 7.23
CA GLU A 62 -11.54 -6.25 8.45
C GLU A 62 -10.23 -7.00 8.19
N GLU A 63 -10.20 -7.85 7.18
CA GLU A 63 -9.02 -8.63 6.79
C GLU A 63 -8.14 -7.90 5.78
N ALA A 64 -8.64 -6.80 5.22
CA ALA A 64 -7.97 -6.01 4.19
C ALA A 64 -7.53 -4.65 4.76
N PHE A 65 -8.17 -3.58 4.33
CA PHE A 65 -7.80 -2.20 4.72
C PHE A 65 -8.66 -1.63 5.86
N GLY A 66 -9.42 -2.48 6.53
CA GLY A 66 -10.24 -2.11 7.66
C GLY A 66 -11.62 -1.60 7.27
N ASP A 67 -12.48 -1.49 8.28
CA ASP A 67 -13.80 -0.93 8.10
C ASP A 67 -13.73 0.58 7.86
N TYR A 68 -14.76 1.10 7.22
CA TYR A 68 -14.91 2.55 7.07
C TYR A 68 -15.31 3.17 8.41
N ASP A 69 -14.54 4.15 8.87
CA ASP A 69 -14.77 4.86 10.13
C ASP A 69 -15.32 6.27 9.84
N GLU A 70 -16.61 6.46 10.10
CA GLU A 70 -17.26 7.76 9.92
C GLU A 70 -16.69 8.84 10.84
N THR A 71 -16.05 8.47 11.94
CA THR A 71 -15.44 9.43 12.87
C THR A 71 -14.11 9.98 12.34
N ALA A 72 -13.55 9.37 11.30
CA ALA A 72 -12.35 9.85 10.64
C ALA A 72 -12.62 10.97 9.62
N LEU A 73 -13.86 11.44 9.53
CA LEU A 73 -14.19 12.62 8.73
C LEU A 73 -13.99 13.89 9.54
N ILE A 74 -13.34 14.89 8.94
CA ILE A 74 -13.21 16.22 9.53
C ILE A 74 -13.75 17.26 8.56
N ILE A 75 -14.23 18.36 9.12
CA ILE A 75 -14.78 19.48 8.37
C ILE A 75 -13.97 20.72 8.73
N ARG A 76 -13.51 21.43 7.72
CA ARG A 76 -12.75 22.68 7.87
C ARG A 76 -13.31 23.76 6.95
N PRO A 77 -13.25 25.02 7.37
CA PRO A 77 -13.60 26.13 6.45
C PRO A 77 -12.58 26.21 5.31
N GLU A 78 -13.03 26.54 4.13
CA GLU A 78 -12.17 26.70 2.96
C GLU A 78 -11.07 27.73 3.18
N THR A 79 -11.32 28.72 4.04
CA THR A 79 -10.36 29.75 4.42
C THR A 79 -9.13 29.22 5.19
N ASP A 80 -9.16 27.98 5.68
CA ASP A 80 -8.01 27.36 6.32
C ASP A 80 -6.92 26.92 5.30
N PHE A 81 -7.23 26.98 4.02
CA PHE A 81 -6.34 26.53 2.93
C PHE A 81 -5.86 27.75 2.12
N GLU A 82 -4.70 28.28 2.46
CA GLU A 82 -4.18 29.54 1.92
C GLU A 82 -3.93 29.52 0.41
N GLU A 83 -3.52 28.39 -0.12
CA GLU A 83 -3.17 28.24 -1.54
C GLU A 83 -4.32 27.68 -2.39
N GLY A 84 -5.51 27.64 -1.81
CA GLY A 84 -6.64 27.00 -2.45
C GLY A 84 -6.71 25.50 -2.14
N VAL A 85 -7.86 24.91 -2.38
CA VAL A 85 -8.12 23.51 -2.06
C VAL A 85 -8.92 22.87 -3.18
N GLU A 86 -8.60 21.61 -3.51
CA GLU A 86 -9.32 20.86 -4.54
C GLU A 86 -9.64 19.46 -4.04
N VAL A 87 -10.73 18.88 -4.53
CA VAL A 87 -11.08 17.50 -4.26
C VAL A 87 -9.96 16.58 -4.76
N GLY A 88 -9.55 15.64 -3.92
CA GLY A 88 -8.48 14.69 -4.22
C GLY A 88 -7.13 15.03 -3.58
N LEU A 89 -6.93 16.27 -3.14
CA LEU A 89 -5.70 16.64 -2.43
C LEU A 89 -5.69 16.02 -1.02
N SER A 90 -4.50 15.73 -0.52
CA SER A 90 -4.29 15.18 0.82
C SER A 90 -3.45 16.12 1.66
N TYR A 91 -3.81 16.24 2.93
CA TYR A 91 -3.15 17.12 3.89
C TYR A 91 -2.74 16.35 5.14
N THR A 92 -1.54 16.60 5.61
CA THR A 92 -1.03 16.12 6.92
C THR A 92 -0.96 17.25 7.93
N GLU A 93 -1.15 18.50 7.46
CA GLU A 93 -1.15 19.69 8.26
C GLU A 93 -2.13 20.71 7.66
N ILE A 94 -2.90 21.40 8.51
CA ILE A 94 -3.81 22.48 8.11
C ILE A 94 -3.62 23.63 9.08
N ARG A 95 -3.29 24.82 8.57
CA ARG A 95 -3.04 26.05 9.36
C ARG A 95 -2.03 25.87 10.50
N GLY A 96 -0.96 25.09 10.26
CA GLY A 96 0.04 24.82 11.28
C GLY A 96 -0.35 23.78 12.32
N GLU A 97 -1.56 23.21 12.22
CA GLU A 97 -1.99 22.10 13.05
C GLU A 97 -1.64 20.77 12.34
N THR A 98 -0.74 20.01 12.96
CA THR A 98 -0.39 18.68 12.45
C THR A 98 -1.51 17.69 12.72
N LEU A 99 -1.94 16.99 11.70
CA LEU A 99 -3.00 15.99 11.80
C LEU A 99 -2.43 14.64 12.23
N ASP A 100 -3.27 13.80 12.85
CA ASP A 100 -2.88 12.44 13.33
C ASP A 100 -2.60 11.46 12.18
N ARG A 101 -3.09 11.77 11.00
CA ARG A 101 -2.95 10.97 9.77
C ARG A 101 -3.18 11.85 8.55
N PRO A 102 -2.86 11.36 7.34
CA PRO A 102 -3.23 12.08 6.12
C PRO A 102 -4.76 12.10 5.95
N TYR A 103 -5.29 13.25 5.59
CA TYR A 103 -6.72 13.43 5.27
C TYR A 103 -6.85 13.88 3.83
N ARG A 104 -7.75 13.25 3.10
CA ARG A 104 -8.01 13.53 1.69
C ARG A 104 -9.29 14.34 1.53
N VAL A 105 -9.24 15.39 0.74
CA VAL A 105 -10.42 16.19 0.42
C VAL A 105 -11.37 15.37 -0.45
N THR A 106 -12.60 15.18 0.03
CA THR A 106 -13.64 14.42 -0.67
C THR A 106 -14.76 15.29 -1.21
N ASP A 107 -14.99 16.46 -0.60
CA ASP A 107 -16.01 17.39 -1.06
C ASP A 107 -15.68 18.82 -0.64
N ILE A 108 -16.13 19.77 -1.43
CA ILE A 108 -16.03 21.21 -1.15
C ILE A 108 -17.36 21.84 -1.54
N ALA A 109 -18.06 22.41 -0.59
CA ALA A 109 -19.34 23.05 -0.83
C ALA A 109 -19.58 24.18 0.18
N ASP A 110 -20.12 25.30 -0.29
CA ASP A 110 -20.55 26.44 0.54
C ASP A 110 -19.46 27.00 1.48
N GLY A 111 -18.20 27.00 1.00
CA GLY A 111 -17.05 27.46 1.79
C GLY A 111 -16.58 26.46 2.85
N VAL A 112 -17.01 25.23 2.77
CA VAL A 112 -16.68 24.14 3.70
C VAL A 112 -15.98 23.01 2.95
N VAL A 113 -14.90 22.51 3.55
CA VAL A 113 -14.11 21.39 3.01
C VAL A 113 -14.34 20.17 3.88
N VAL A 114 -14.70 19.04 3.26
CA VAL A 114 -14.81 17.74 3.92
C VAL A 114 -13.56 16.93 3.60
N LEU A 115 -12.91 16.44 4.65
CA LEU A 115 -11.70 15.62 4.52
C LEU A 115 -11.94 14.26 5.18
N ASP A 116 -11.47 13.22 4.52
CA ASP A 116 -11.60 11.83 4.94
C ASP A 116 -10.23 11.24 5.28
N GLY A 117 -10.07 10.81 6.52
CA GLY A 117 -8.86 10.17 7.03
C GLY A 117 -8.87 8.64 6.88
N ASN A 118 -9.90 8.05 6.29
CA ASN A 118 -9.93 6.63 6.00
C ASN A 118 -8.96 6.26 4.88
N HIS A 119 -8.49 5.02 4.90
CA HIS A 119 -7.80 4.47 3.75
C HIS A 119 -8.74 4.48 2.53
N PRO A 120 -8.25 4.77 1.32
CA PRO A 120 -9.10 4.80 0.12
C PRO A 120 -9.91 3.52 -0.12
N LEU A 121 -9.43 2.39 0.37
CA LEU A 121 -10.08 1.08 0.24
C LEU A 121 -10.75 0.61 1.55
N ALA A 122 -10.85 1.45 2.56
CA ALA A 122 -11.55 1.11 3.80
C ALA A 122 -13.03 0.82 3.53
N GLY A 123 -13.57 -0.19 4.20
CA GLY A 123 -14.95 -0.62 4.04
C GLY A 123 -15.25 -1.38 2.75
N ILE A 124 -14.22 -1.71 1.97
CA ILE A 124 -14.37 -2.39 0.68
C ILE A 124 -13.86 -3.83 0.81
N GLY A 125 -14.70 -4.80 0.47
CA GLY A 125 -14.28 -6.17 0.29
C GLY A 125 -13.47 -6.31 -1.00
N LEU A 126 -12.42 -7.10 -0.96
CA LEU A 126 -11.48 -7.26 -2.07
C LEU A 126 -11.30 -8.73 -2.45
N LYS A 127 -10.98 -8.95 -3.71
CA LYS A 127 -10.65 -10.26 -4.23
C LYS A 127 -9.28 -10.19 -4.88
N PHE A 128 -8.37 -11.06 -4.45
CA PHE A 128 -7.03 -11.16 -5.01
C PHE A 128 -6.89 -12.43 -5.83
N GLU A 129 -6.33 -12.30 -7.01
CA GLU A 129 -5.89 -13.43 -7.84
C GLU A 129 -4.37 -13.36 -7.89
N ILE A 130 -3.72 -14.39 -7.38
CA ILE A 130 -2.27 -14.40 -7.19
C ILE A 130 -1.68 -15.65 -7.83
N THR A 131 -0.70 -15.44 -8.70
CA THR A 131 0.04 -16.52 -9.36
C THR A 131 1.46 -16.56 -8.83
N VAL A 132 1.89 -17.73 -8.37
CA VAL A 132 3.28 -17.96 -7.95
C VAL A 132 4.15 -18.04 -9.20
N ARG A 133 5.16 -17.18 -9.29
CA ARG A 133 6.09 -17.16 -10.43
C ARG A 133 7.36 -17.92 -10.11
N ASN A 134 7.92 -17.73 -8.92
CA ASN A 134 9.16 -18.35 -8.51
C ASN A 134 9.19 -18.55 -6.99
N VAL A 135 9.95 -19.54 -6.53
CA VAL A 135 10.19 -19.76 -5.10
C VAL A 135 11.66 -20.13 -4.92
N GLU A 136 12.35 -19.38 -4.07
CA GLU A 136 13.77 -19.57 -3.81
C GLU A 136 14.05 -19.71 -2.31
N ALA A 137 14.97 -20.56 -1.94
CA ALA A 137 15.42 -20.65 -0.56
C ALA A 137 16.32 -19.46 -0.23
N VAL A 138 16.09 -18.85 0.93
CA VAL A 138 17.01 -17.85 1.43
C VAL A 138 18.30 -18.53 1.83
N LYS A 139 19.43 -18.09 1.29
CA LYS A 139 20.73 -18.66 1.63
C LYS A 139 21.07 -18.29 3.06
N LYS A 140 21.34 -19.29 3.90
CA LYS A 140 21.84 -19.06 5.26
C LYS A 140 23.16 -18.32 5.19
N GLY A 141 23.21 -17.17 5.83
CA GLY A 141 24.41 -16.32 5.82
C GLY A 141 24.21 -14.95 5.19
N ALA A 142 23.08 -14.73 4.52
CA ALA A 142 22.65 -13.37 4.22
C ALA A 142 21.97 -12.82 5.49
N GLU A 143 22.74 -12.25 6.38
CA GLU A 143 22.21 -11.66 7.62
C GLU A 143 21.30 -10.45 7.36
N THR A 144 21.25 -10.01 6.14
CA THR A 144 20.30 -9.03 5.67
C THR A 144 19.93 -9.40 4.24
N ILE A 145 18.73 -9.89 4.07
CA ILE A 145 18.07 -9.68 2.80
C ILE A 145 17.91 -8.17 2.79
N GLY A 146 18.67 -7.53 1.94
CA GLY A 146 18.53 -6.10 1.77
C GLY A 146 17.06 -5.83 1.49
N THR A 147 16.53 -4.80 2.12
CA THR A 147 15.16 -4.31 1.84
C THR A 147 14.96 -4.03 0.34
N ASP A 148 16.04 -4.01 -0.42
CA ASP A 148 16.04 -3.79 -1.86
C ASP A 148 15.53 -4.99 -2.66
N ASP A 149 15.55 -6.19 -2.07
CA ASP A 149 15.10 -7.41 -2.75
C ASP A 149 13.60 -7.71 -2.54
N VAL A 150 12.96 -7.01 -1.60
CA VAL A 150 11.54 -7.19 -1.30
C VAL A 150 10.76 -6.04 -1.91
N VAL A 151 10.03 -6.31 -2.96
CA VAL A 151 9.19 -5.31 -3.64
C VAL A 151 7.73 -5.71 -3.45
N VAL A 152 7.14 -5.22 -2.36
CA VAL A 152 5.73 -5.44 -2.08
C VAL A 152 4.99 -4.11 -2.26
N PRO A 153 4.07 -4.03 -3.21
CA PRO A 153 3.30 -2.81 -3.40
C PRO A 153 2.32 -2.58 -2.24
N SER A 154 1.96 -1.34 -2.04
CA SER A 154 1.12 -0.91 -0.92
C SER A 154 -0.21 -1.65 -0.81
N PHE A 155 -0.77 -2.09 -1.93
CA PHE A 155 -2.05 -2.80 -1.91
C PHE A 155 -1.96 -4.26 -1.40
N LEU A 156 -0.76 -4.77 -1.17
CA LEU A 156 -0.54 -6.09 -0.54
C LEU A 156 0.07 -5.99 0.85
N GLN A 157 0.46 -4.80 1.27
CA GLN A 157 1.09 -4.60 2.58
C GLN A 157 0.08 -4.50 3.71
N VAL A 158 0.44 -5.06 4.84
CA VAL A 158 -0.33 -4.89 6.07
C VAL A 158 -0.14 -3.45 6.55
N SER A 159 -1.24 -2.77 6.82
CA SER A 159 -1.27 -1.33 7.10
C SER A 159 -0.49 -0.87 8.34
N ASP A 160 -0.06 -1.78 9.18
CA ASP A 160 0.68 -1.45 10.42
C ASP A 160 2.19 -1.30 10.23
N LYS A 161 2.72 -1.66 9.08
CA LYS A 161 4.13 -1.36 8.80
C LYS A 161 4.22 0.07 8.32
N PRO A 162 5.09 0.87 8.94
CA PRO A 162 5.32 2.18 8.39
C PRO A 162 5.74 1.97 6.94
N MET A 163 5.04 2.64 6.05
CA MET A 163 5.57 2.85 4.72
C MET A 163 6.94 3.45 4.95
N VAL A 164 7.94 2.62 4.77
CA VAL A 164 9.19 3.18 4.32
C VAL A 164 8.82 3.67 2.94
N ALA A 165 8.33 4.87 2.89
CA ALA A 165 8.31 5.56 1.66
C ALA A 165 9.75 5.46 1.21
N ASN A 166 9.96 4.62 0.30
CA ASN A 166 11.07 4.75 -0.60
C ASN A 166 10.73 5.96 -1.42
N ILE A 167 10.92 6.94 -0.77
CA ILE A 167 11.20 8.14 -1.35
C ILE A 167 12.45 7.88 -2.04
N VAL A 168 12.18 7.48 -3.04
CA VAL A 168 13.12 7.64 -3.96
C VAL A 168 13.37 9.06 -4.08
N ASP A 169 13.90 9.36 -3.52
CA ASP A 169 14.18 10.35 -3.92
C ASP A 169 14.64 10.62 -5.09
N ASP A 170 14.10 10.65 -5.39
CA ASP A 170 14.53 10.98 -6.42
C ASP A 170 15.25 12.08 -6.37
N ALA A 171 15.51 12.07 -5.83
CA ALA A 171 16.01 13.00 -5.81
C ALA A 171 17.06 13.36 -6.30
N GLY A 172 17.25 13.05 -6.31
CA GLY A 172 18.25 13.33 -6.56
C GLY A 172 18.57 14.41 -7.17
N ASP A 173 18.41 14.41 -7.38
CA ASP A 173 18.70 14.95 -7.94
C ASP A 173 19.03 16.11 -7.92
N GLU A 174 19.00 16.22 -7.79
CA GLU A 174 19.36 17.00 -8.01
C GLU A 174 20.14 17.65 -7.91
N GLU A 175 20.32 17.30 -7.93
CA GLU A 175 21.05 17.77 -8.07
C GLU A 175 21.61 18.37 -8.50
N ALA A 176 21.56 18.06 -8.64
CA ALA A 176 22.09 18.46 -9.02
C ALA A 176 22.31 19.52 -9.43
N GLU A 177 21.98 19.56 -9.46
CA GLU A 177 22.27 20.38 -9.87
C GLU A 177 22.83 21.30 -9.74
N GLN A 178 22.97 21.23 -9.48
CA GLN A 178 23.52 21.95 -9.45
C GLN A 178 24.25 22.62 -9.71
N LYS A 179 24.35 22.37 -9.81
CA LYS A 179 25.04 22.83 -10.04
C LYS A 179 25.52 23.67 -10.53
N THR A 180 25.45 23.58 -10.64
CA THR A 180 25.87 24.22 -11.04
C THR A 180 26.21 25.31 -11.24
N LEU A 181 26.25 25.47 -11.23
CA LEU A 181 26.56 26.36 -11.45
C LEU A 181 27.25 27.32 -11.46
N HIS A 182 27.57 27.37 -11.57
CA HIS A 182 28.19 28.22 -11.70
C HIS A 182 28.63 28.81 -11.90
#